data_e3b72e51f8b1b58212b8aab555e38d4d
#
_entry.id   e3b72e51f8b1b58212b8aab555e38d4d
#
_cell.length_a   1.000
_cell.length_b   1.000
_cell.length_c   1.000
_cell.angle_alpha   90.00
_cell.angle_beta   90.00
_cell.angle_gamma   90.00
#
_symmetry.space_group_name_H-M   'P 1'
#
loop_
_entity.id
_entity.type
_entity.pdbx_description
1 polymer ?
#
loop_
_entity_poly.entity_id
_entity_poly.type
_entity_poly.pdbx_seq_one_letter_code
_entity_poly.pdbx_strand_id
1 'polypeptide(L)'
;MYTRGSSLMRIVAKIGTSSITDANGAIAVSMVESLCAQVADLRGAGHEVLVVTSGAVAGGVAALGMTARPSDTATLQALAAAGQSRLMSHYNAALDKHRLVGAQVLLVPNDFIDRAQYLHARQTMLRLLELGCIPIINENDAIASDEIRFGDNDRIAALVAHSVNADLLVLLTDRAGLFTADPSVDA
;
A
#
# COMPACT_ATOMS: atom_id res chain seq x y z
N MET A 1 10.84 37.57 8.85
CA MET A 1 10.79 36.43 7.94
C MET A 1 10.51 35.20 8.79
N TYR A 2 9.21 34.81 8.94
CA TYR A 2 8.80 33.67 9.76
C TYR A 2 9.10 32.40 8.97
N THR A 3 10.17 31.70 9.30
CA THR A 3 10.35 30.30 8.90
C THR A 3 9.32 29.49 9.69
N ARG A 4 8.23 29.05 9.04
CA ARG A 4 7.40 27.96 9.58
C ARG A 4 8.32 26.76 9.75
N GLY A 5 8.63 26.42 11.00
CA GLY A 5 9.17 25.10 11.31
C GLY A 5 8.21 24.08 10.71
N SER A 6 8.71 23.15 9.91
CA SER A 6 7.90 22.06 9.36
C SER A 6 7.29 21.31 10.53
N SER A 7 5.97 21.44 10.73
CA SER A 7 5.28 20.61 11.72
C SER A 7 5.43 19.15 11.30
N LEU A 8 5.81 18.29 12.24
CA LEU A 8 5.86 16.84 12.01
C LEU A 8 4.47 16.37 11.56
N MET A 9 4.44 15.60 10.49
CA MET A 9 3.19 15.12 9.90
C MET A 9 3.15 13.59 9.90
N ARG A 10 1.95 13.05 10.03
CA ARG A 10 1.66 11.65 9.75
C ARG A 10 1.10 11.55 8.34
N ILE A 11 1.79 10.80 7.48
CA ILE A 11 1.50 10.72 6.05
C ILE A 11 1.13 9.28 5.70
N VAL A 12 0.04 9.10 4.98
CA VAL A 12 -0.31 7.84 4.33
C VAL A 12 -0.08 8.00 2.83
N ALA A 13 0.80 7.19 2.27
CA ALA A 13 1.08 7.16 0.84
C ALA A 13 0.52 5.88 0.23
N LYS A 14 -0.41 6.00 -0.73
CA LYS A 14 -0.97 4.85 -1.45
C LYS A 14 -0.36 4.74 -2.84
N ILE A 15 0.08 3.53 -3.21
CA ILE A 15 0.56 3.22 -4.55
C ILE A 15 -0.27 2.11 -5.18
N GLY A 16 -0.79 2.36 -6.39
CA GLY A 16 -1.61 1.42 -7.14
C GLY A 16 -0.79 0.37 -7.90
N THR A 17 -1.46 -0.69 -8.37
CA THR A 17 -0.82 -1.79 -9.10
C THR A 17 -0.10 -1.30 -10.36
N SER A 18 -0.74 -0.45 -11.18
CA SER A 18 -0.15 0.10 -12.40
C SER A 18 1.14 0.90 -12.16
N SER A 19 1.27 1.53 -10.98
CA SER A 19 2.44 2.31 -10.60
C SER A 19 3.56 1.46 -9.99
N ILE A 20 3.28 0.20 -9.57
CA ILE A 20 4.26 -0.68 -8.92
C ILE A 20 4.62 -1.90 -9.78
N THR A 21 3.99 -2.05 -10.94
CA THR A 21 4.30 -3.13 -11.89
C THR A 21 4.93 -2.58 -13.17
N ASP A 22 5.76 -3.40 -13.81
CA ASP A 22 6.32 -3.12 -15.12
C ASP A 22 5.36 -3.48 -16.26
N ALA A 23 5.79 -3.27 -17.51
CA ALA A 23 4.99 -3.58 -18.70
C ALA A 23 4.65 -5.08 -18.85
N ASN A 24 5.37 -5.97 -18.17
CA ASN A 24 5.12 -7.41 -18.15
C ASN A 24 4.20 -7.82 -16.98
N GLY A 25 3.76 -6.86 -16.17
CA GLY A 25 2.94 -7.10 -14.98
C GLY A 25 3.71 -7.64 -13.77
N ALA A 26 5.04 -7.72 -13.82
CA ALA A 26 5.87 -8.08 -12.68
C ALA A 26 6.10 -6.87 -11.76
N ILE A 27 6.47 -7.10 -10.50
CA ILE A 27 6.81 -6.01 -9.58
C ILE A 27 8.02 -5.23 -10.10
N ALA A 28 7.84 -3.93 -10.35
CA ALA A 28 8.89 -3.02 -10.78
C ALA A 28 9.77 -2.64 -9.57
N VAL A 29 10.87 -3.37 -9.38
CA VAL A 29 11.77 -3.20 -8.23
C VAL A 29 12.26 -1.75 -8.10
N SER A 30 12.58 -1.09 -9.23
CA SER A 30 13.02 0.30 -9.24
C SER A 30 11.97 1.28 -8.71
N MET A 31 10.68 1.01 -8.95
CA MET A 31 9.59 1.84 -8.43
C MET A 31 9.45 1.66 -6.92
N VAL A 32 9.58 0.42 -6.41
CA VAL A 32 9.60 0.15 -4.96
C VAL A 32 10.79 0.84 -4.32
N GLU A 33 11.98 0.77 -4.92
CA GLU A 33 13.19 1.44 -4.42
C GLU A 33 13.04 2.96 -4.39
N SER A 34 12.49 3.55 -5.45
CA SER A 34 12.23 4.99 -5.53
C SER A 34 11.25 5.46 -4.44
N LEU A 35 10.17 4.71 -4.24
CA LEU A 35 9.20 4.99 -3.18
C LEU A 35 9.84 4.89 -1.79
N CYS A 36 10.61 3.82 -1.54
CA CYS A 36 11.28 3.62 -0.25
C CYS A 36 12.34 4.69 0.04
N ALA A 37 13.03 5.20 -0.98
CA ALA A 37 13.96 6.32 -0.83
C ALA A 37 13.22 7.60 -0.38
N GLN A 38 12.10 7.93 -1.02
CA GLN A 38 11.28 9.08 -0.62
C GLN A 38 10.68 8.91 0.80
N VAL A 39 10.25 7.69 1.15
CA VAL A 39 9.82 7.37 2.52
C VAL A 39 10.95 7.59 3.52
N ALA A 40 12.18 7.20 3.17
CA ALA A 40 13.35 7.41 4.01
C ALA A 40 13.67 8.90 4.21
N ASP A 41 13.56 9.70 3.15
CA ASP A 41 13.76 11.16 3.22
C ASP A 41 12.71 11.80 4.15
N LEU A 42 11.44 11.43 4.02
CA LEU A 42 10.38 11.91 4.91
C LEU A 42 10.61 11.50 6.36
N ARG A 43 11.03 10.25 6.60
CA ARG A 43 11.39 9.77 7.94
C ARG A 43 12.61 10.52 8.50
N GLY A 44 13.60 10.79 7.67
CA GLY A 44 14.78 11.59 8.03
C GLY A 44 14.42 13.04 8.41
N ALA A 45 13.37 13.59 7.80
CA ALA A 45 12.80 14.90 8.16
C ALA A 45 11.91 14.85 9.43
N GLY A 46 11.70 13.66 10.03
CA GLY A 46 10.95 13.45 11.27
C GLY A 46 9.47 13.12 11.08
N HIS A 47 9.00 13.04 9.83
CA HIS A 47 7.60 12.65 9.56
C HIS A 47 7.34 11.17 9.88
N GLU A 48 6.11 10.82 10.22
CA GLU A 48 5.63 9.44 10.30
C GLU A 48 5.02 9.04 8.96
N VAL A 49 5.41 7.88 8.41
CA VAL A 49 4.94 7.44 7.09
C VAL A 49 4.41 6.02 7.16
N LEU A 50 3.21 5.83 6.60
CA LEU A 50 2.60 4.53 6.33
C LEU A 50 2.44 4.40 4.81
N VAL A 51 2.68 3.20 4.29
CA VAL A 51 2.50 2.91 2.86
C VAL A 51 1.34 1.96 2.69
N VAL A 52 0.37 2.31 1.86
CA VAL A 52 -0.69 1.40 1.38
C VAL A 52 -0.33 0.98 -0.03
N THR A 53 -0.12 -0.31 -0.22
CA THR A 53 0.39 -0.86 -1.48
C THR A 53 -0.64 -1.77 -2.16
N SER A 54 -0.41 -2.03 -3.42
CA SER A 54 -1.08 -3.08 -4.22
C SER A 54 -0.02 -4.01 -4.80
N GLY A 55 -0.42 -4.93 -5.68
CA GLY A 55 0.51 -5.71 -6.48
C GLY A 55 0.74 -7.15 -5.99
N ALA A 56 0.05 -7.60 -4.93
CA ALA A 56 0.21 -8.98 -4.44
C ALA A 56 -0.20 -10.00 -5.52
N VAL A 57 -1.35 -9.83 -6.18
CA VAL A 57 -1.77 -10.72 -7.28
C VAL A 57 -0.75 -10.71 -8.43
N ALA A 58 -0.25 -9.54 -8.81
CA ALA A 58 0.77 -9.41 -9.87
C ALA A 58 2.07 -10.15 -9.50
N GLY A 59 2.52 -10.01 -8.24
CA GLY A 59 3.64 -10.77 -7.70
C GLY A 59 3.44 -12.28 -7.75
N GLY A 60 2.20 -12.75 -7.51
CA GLY A 60 1.84 -14.15 -7.59
C GLY A 60 1.82 -14.70 -9.02
N VAL A 61 1.26 -13.94 -9.96
CA VAL A 61 1.27 -14.26 -11.41
C VAL A 61 2.70 -14.47 -11.88
N ALA A 62 3.58 -13.54 -11.58
CA ALA A 62 5.00 -13.62 -11.94
C ALA A 62 5.71 -14.79 -11.23
N ALA A 63 5.46 -15.00 -9.93
CA ALA A 63 6.10 -16.06 -9.14
C ALA A 63 5.73 -17.47 -9.63
N LEU A 64 4.51 -17.66 -10.15
CA LEU A 64 4.04 -18.94 -10.68
C LEU A 64 4.23 -19.08 -12.20
N GLY A 65 4.89 -18.11 -12.86
CA GLY A 65 5.16 -18.15 -14.29
C GLY A 65 3.90 -18.12 -15.16
N MET A 66 2.82 -17.53 -14.65
CA MET A 66 1.58 -17.44 -15.42
C MET A 66 1.67 -16.32 -16.47
N THR A 67 1.13 -16.57 -17.65
CA THR A 67 1.19 -15.62 -18.79
C THR A 67 0.06 -14.60 -18.79
N ALA A 68 -0.99 -14.82 -17.99
CA ALA A 68 -2.14 -13.93 -17.89
C ALA A 68 -2.72 -13.95 -16.48
N ARG A 69 -3.35 -12.84 -16.08
CA ARG A 69 -4.10 -12.76 -14.83
C ARG A 69 -5.41 -13.55 -14.99
N PRO A 70 -5.69 -14.55 -14.12
CA PRO A 70 -6.96 -15.27 -14.13
C PRO A 70 -8.12 -14.37 -13.67
N SER A 71 -9.34 -14.84 -13.92
CA SER A 71 -10.57 -14.14 -13.56
C SER A 71 -11.32 -14.79 -12.40
N ASP A 72 -11.00 -16.05 -12.08
CA ASP A 72 -11.68 -16.73 -10.97
C ASP A 72 -11.12 -16.33 -9.62
N THR A 73 -12.01 -16.14 -8.65
CA THR A 73 -11.69 -15.64 -7.31
C THR A 73 -10.69 -16.52 -6.56
N ALA A 74 -10.90 -17.84 -6.60
CA ALA A 74 -10.04 -18.76 -5.84
C ALA A 74 -8.58 -18.70 -6.30
N THR A 75 -8.35 -18.62 -7.62
CA THR A 75 -7.01 -18.46 -8.17
C THR A 75 -6.43 -17.08 -7.85
N LEU A 76 -7.23 -16.01 -7.92
CA LEU A 76 -6.76 -14.66 -7.52
C LEU A 76 -6.36 -14.61 -6.06
N GLN A 77 -7.13 -15.22 -5.15
CA GLN A 77 -6.80 -15.32 -3.73
C GLN A 77 -5.49 -16.10 -3.49
N ALA A 78 -5.32 -17.22 -4.18
CA ALA A 78 -4.08 -18.02 -4.09
C ALA A 78 -2.86 -17.24 -4.62
N LEU A 79 -3.02 -16.51 -5.73
CA LEU A 79 -1.99 -15.64 -6.29
C LEU A 79 -1.63 -14.50 -5.33
N ALA A 80 -2.62 -13.86 -4.72
CA ALA A 80 -2.38 -12.82 -3.73
C ALA A 80 -1.56 -13.36 -2.55
N ALA A 81 -1.92 -14.54 -2.02
CA ALA A 81 -1.19 -15.19 -0.95
C ALA A 81 0.27 -15.50 -1.34
N ALA A 82 0.50 -16.06 -2.53
CA ALA A 82 1.84 -16.36 -3.03
C ALA A 82 2.67 -15.09 -3.33
N GLY A 83 2.02 -14.06 -3.86
CA GLY A 83 2.68 -12.83 -4.27
C GLY A 83 2.95 -11.85 -3.14
N GLN A 84 2.14 -11.85 -2.07
CA GLN A 84 2.30 -10.93 -0.95
C GLN A 84 3.68 -11.06 -0.28
N SER A 85 4.18 -12.27 -0.10
CA SER A 85 5.52 -12.50 0.46
C SER A 85 6.63 -11.97 -0.45
N ARG A 86 6.46 -12.06 -1.78
CA ARG A 86 7.40 -11.52 -2.77
C ARG A 86 7.39 -9.99 -2.76
N LEU A 87 6.20 -9.41 -2.73
CA LEU A 87 6.04 -7.96 -2.62
C LEU A 87 6.75 -7.42 -1.36
N MET A 88 6.52 -8.04 -0.21
CA MET A 88 7.20 -7.65 1.04
C MET A 88 8.72 -7.83 0.99
N SER A 89 9.21 -8.86 0.30
CA SER A 89 10.66 -9.04 0.12
C SER A 89 11.29 -7.86 -0.63
N HIS A 90 10.63 -7.31 -1.66
CA HIS A 90 11.10 -6.12 -2.37
C HIS A 90 11.07 -4.87 -1.49
N TYR A 91 9.99 -4.66 -0.72
CA TYR A 91 9.93 -3.54 0.23
C TYR A 91 11.01 -3.63 1.29
N ASN A 92 11.20 -4.80 1.91
CA ASN A 92 12.23 -4.98 2.94
C ASN A 92 13.63 -4.76 2.37
N ALA A 93 13.95 -5.34 1.21
CA ALA A 93 15.24 -5.12 0.56
C ALA A 93 15.51 -3.65 0.21
N ALA A 94 14.47 -2.90 -0.17
CA ALA A 94 14.58 -1.48 -0.46
C ALA A 94 14.75 -0.63 0.83
N LEU A 95 13.95 -0.91 1.86
CA LEU A 95 14.01 -0.18 3.14
C LEU A 95 15.31 -0.47 3.92
N ASP A 96 15.84 -1.69 3.83
CA ASP A 96 17.10 -2.08 4.48
C ASP A 96 18.28 -1.20 4.00
N LYS A 97 18.28 -0.74 2.74
CA LYS A 97 19.28 0.20 2.21
C LYS A 97 19.32 1.51 3.00
N HIS A 98 18.19 1.88 3.61
CA HIS A 98 18.02 3.09 4.42
C HIS A 98 18.01 2.79 5.93
N ARG A 99 18.29 1.55 6.35
CA ARG A 99 18.23 1.10 7.76
C ARG A 99 16.84 1.27 8.38
N LEU A 100 15.81 1.11 7.58
CA LEU A 100 14.41 1.14 7.99
C LEU A 100 13.83 -0.28 7.95
N VAL A 101 12.91 -0.56 8.87
CA VAL A 101 12.22 -1.85 8.97
C VAL A 101 10.82 -1.72 8.41
N GLY A 102 10.52 -2.46 7.36
CA GLY A 102 9.15 -2.59 6.85
C GLY A 102 8.35 -3.59 7.69
N ALA A 103 7.12 -3.22 8.08
CA ALA A 103 6.24 -4.10 8.85
C ALA A 103 4.93 -4.32 8.10
N GLN A 104 4.66 -5.58 7.72
CA GLN A 104 3.44 -5.94 6.99
C GLN A 104 2.21 -5.83 7.88
N VAL A 105 1.15 -5.18 7.37
CA VAL A 105 -0.19 -5.18 7.96
C VAL A 105 -1.18 -5.52 6.86
N LEU A 106 -1.94 -6.61 7.02
CA LEU A 106 -2.98 -7.03 6.09
C LEU A 106 -4.34 -6.75 6.69
N LEU A 107 -5.18 -6.02 5.97
CA LEU A 107 -6.49 -5.58 6.42
C LEU A 107 -7.56 -5.92 5.39
N VAL A 108 -8.78 -6.07 5.86
CA VAL A 108 -9.97 -6.11 5.00
C VAL A 108 -10.91 -4.97 5.41
N PRO A 109 -11.81 -4.49 4.50
CA PRO A 109 -12.75 -3.41 4.83
C PRO A 109 -13.59 -3.68 6.09
N ASN A 110 -13.90 -4.95 6.38
CA ASN A 110 -14.63 -5.36 7.58
C ASN A 110 -13.89 -5.05 8.89
N ASP A 111 -12.54 -5.02 8.88
CA ASP A 111 -11.75 -4.68 10.06
C ASP A 111 -12.00 -3.24 10.53
N PHE A 112 -12.52 -2.38 9.65
CA PHE A 112 -12.88 -1.01 9.99
C PHE A 112 -14.35 -0.85 10.45
N ILE A 113 -15.17 -1.89 10.28
CA ILE A 113 -16.58 -1.92 10.71
C ILE A 113 -16.70 -2.50 12.11
N ASP A 114 -16.01 -3.62 12.37
CA ASP A 114 -15.94 -4.22 13.70
C ASP A 114 -15.08 -3.35 14.63
N ARG A 115 -15.69 -2.87 15.73
CA ARG A 115 -15.03 -1.95 16.66
C ARG A 115 -13.76 -2.54 17.30
N ALA A 116 -13.76 -3.84 17.62
CA ALA A 116 -12.62 -4.48 18.27
C ALA A 116 -11.45 -4.61 17.27
N GLN A 117 -11.73 -5.09 16.07
CA GLN A 117 -10.74 -5.20 14.98
C GLN A 117 -10.17 -3.83 14.61
N TYR A 118 -11.03 -2.82 14.47
CA TYR A 118 -10.62 -1.43 14.23
C TYR A 118 -9.61 -0.93 15.26
N LEU A 119 -9.91 -1.12 16.56
CA LEU A 119 -9.02 -0.67 17.63
C LEU A 119 -7.69 -1.42 17.63
N HIS A 120 -7.70 -2.73 17.39
CA HIS A 120 -6.48 -3.54 17.29
C HIS A 120 -5.62 -3.12 16.10
N ALA A 121 -6.19 -2.99 14.90
CA ALA A 121 -5.48 -2.55 13.71
C ALA A 121 -4.86 -1.17 13.91
N ARG A 122 -5.65 -0.21 14.42
CA ARG A 122 -5.18 1.14 14.75
C ARG A 122 -4.02 1.11 15.75
N GLN A 123 -4.17 0.39 16.87
CA GLN A 123 -3.14 0.32 17.90
C GLN A 123 -1.85 -0.29 17.36
N THR A 124 -1.95 -1.35 16.54
CA THR A 124 -0.79 -1.98 15.91
C THR A 124 -0.05 -1.01 15.00
N MET A 125 -0.76 -0.30 14.11
CA MET A 125 -0.14 0.66 13.20
C MET A 125 0.55 1.80 13.96
N LEU A 126 -0.09 2.36 14.98
CA LEU A 126 0.50 3.41 15.81
C LEU A 126 1.74 2.90 16.56
N ARG A 127 1.68 1.68 17.10
CA ARG A 127 2.83 1.09 17.80
C ARG A 127 4.01 0.82 16.87
N LEU A 128 3.76 0.40 15.63
CA LEU A 128 4.81 0.25 14.62
C LEU A 128 5.52 1.57 14.32
N LEU A 129 4.77 2.68 14.21
CA LEU A 129 5.34 4.01 14.04
C LEU A 129 6.21 4.42 15.23
N GLU A 130 5.75 4.19 16.47
CA GLU A 130 6.52 4.45 17.69
C GLU A 130 7.82 3.63 17.76
N LEU A 131 7.80 2.39 17.25
CA LEU A 131 8.98 1.52 17.14
C LEU A 131 9.92 1.92 15.99
N GLY A 132 9.57 2.93 15.21
CA GLY A 132 10.37 3.40 14.07
C GLY A 132 10.22 2.57 12.80
N CYS A 133 9.28 1.63 12.77
CA CYS A 133 8.96 0.84 11.58
C CYS A 133 8.18 1.65 10.54
N ILE A 134 8.23 1.19 9.29
CA ILE A 134 7.36 1.66 8.22
C ILE A 134 6.24 0.62 8.04
N PRO A 135 4.99 0.91 8.44
CA PRO A 135 3.87 0.02 8.17
C PRO A 135 3.62 -0.05 6.66
N ILE A 136 3.70 -1.27 6.10
CA ILE A 136 3.36 -1.58 4.72
C ILE A 136 2.02 -2.31 4.74
N ILE A 137 0.97 -1.58 4.38
CA ILE A 137 -0.41 -2.04 4.47
C ILE A 137 -0.84 -2.53 3.08
N ASN A 138 -1.53 -3.67 3.03
CA ASN A 138 -2.23 -4.13 1.84
C ASN A 138 -3.59 -4.71 2.22
N GLU A 139 -4.48 -4.84 1.24
CA GLU A 139 -5.67 -5.64 1.43
C GLU A 139 -5.28 -7.12 1.61
N ASN A 140 -5.99 -7.81 2.48
CA ASN A 140 -5.85 -9.26 2.61
C ASN A 140 -6.66 -9.97 1.52
N ASP A 141 -6.20 -9.83 0.30
CA ASP A 141 -6.83 -10.42 -0.88
C ASP A 141 -7.00 -11.95 -0.78
N ALA A 142 -6.23 -12.63 0.08
CA ALA A 142 -6.33 -14.09 0.26
C ALA A 142 -7.67 -14.52 0.90
N ILE A 143 -8.35 -13.62 1.61
CA ILE A 143 -9.63 -13.87 2.27
C ILE A 143 -10.71 -12.85 1.89
N ALA A 144 -10.43 -11.98 0.92
CA ALA A 144 -11.40 -11.00 0.45
C ALA A 144 -12.64 -11.71 -0.12
N SER A 145 -13.83 -11.19 0.20
CA SER A 145 -15.09 -11.75 -0.32
C SER A 145 -15.36 -11.29 -1.76
N ASP A 146 -16.13 -12.07 -2.51
CA ASP A 146 -16.49 -11.81 -3.91
C ASP A 146 -17.23 -10.48 -4.14
N GLU A 147 -17.80 -9.90 -3.09
CA GLU A 147 -18.52 -8.63 -3.13
C GLU A 147 -17.58 -7.41 -3.19
N ILE A 148 -16.31 -7.61 -2.88
CA ILE A 148 -15.29 -6.56 -2.86
C ILE A 148 -14.43 -6.70 -4.13
N ARG A 149 -14.43 -5.68 -4.97
CA ARG A 149 -13.58 -5.67 -6.17
C ARG A 149 -12.12 -5.69 -5.77
N PHE A 150 -11.39 -6.74 -6.20
CA PHE A 150 -9.94 -6.82 -6.01
C PHE A 150 -9.25 -5.54 -6.50
N GLY A 151 -8.45 -4.93 -5.61
CA GLY A 151 -7.54 -3.85 -5.98
C GLY A 151 -8.01 -2.44 -5.69
N ASP A 152 -9.08 -2.23 -4.90
CA ASP A 152 -9.48 -0.88 -4.45
C ASP A 152 -8.79 -0.48 -3.14
N ASN A 153 -7.46 -0.39 -3.20
CA ASN A 153 -6.68 0.06 -2.04
C ASN A 153 -6.82 1.57 -1.75
N ASP A 154 -7.50 2.35 -2.59
CA ASP A 154 -7.82 3.76 -2.29
C ASP A 154 -8.77 3.84 -1.09
N ARG A 155 -9.77 2.94 -1.05
CA ARG A 155 -10.67 2.81 0.11
C ARG A 155 -9.92 2.41 1.38
N ILE A 156 -9.06 1.40 1.29
CA ILE A 156 -8.21 0.98 2.43
C ILE A 156 -7.33 2.15 2.88
N ALA A 157 -6.72 2.89 1.96
CA ALA A 157 -5.86 4.03 2.27
C ALA A 157 -6.63 5.15 3.00
N ALA A 158 -7.86 5.46 2.57
CA ALA A 158 -8.71 6.43 3.24
C ALA A 158 -9.10 5.99 4.65
N LEU A 159 -9.46 4.71 4.82
CA LEU A 159 -9.79 4.12 6.12
C LEU A 159 -8.57 4.10 7.07
N VAL A 160 -7.40 3.73 6.57
CA VAL A 160 -6.14 3.80 7.31
C VAL A 160 -5.83 5.22 7.72
N ALA A 161 -5.86 6.17 6.78
CA ALA A 161 -5.57 7.59 7.07
C ALA A 161 -6.50 8.14 8.17
N HIS A 162 -7.79 7.83 8.08
CA HIS A 162 -8.74 8.21 9.13
C HIS A 162 -8.41 7.53 10.47
N SER A 163 -8.14 6.23 10.47
CA SER A 163 -7.92 5.45 11.70
C SER A 163 -6.70 5.91 12.49
N VAL A 164 -5.63 6.29 11.81
CA VAL A 164 -4.38 6.76 12.45
C VAL A 164 -4.33 8.27 12.65
N ASN A 165 -5.39 9.01 12.31
CA ASN A 165 -5.42 10.47 12.28
C ASN A 165 -4.25 11.04 11.45
N ALA A 166 -4.13 10.62 10.20
CA ALA A 166 -3.13 11.13 9.29
C ALA A 166 -3.40 12.60 8.94
N ASP A 167 -2.32 13.39 8.85
CA ASP A 167 -2.39 14.78 8.43
C ASP A 167 -2.51 14.90 6.90
N LEU A 168 -2.01 13.89 6.17
CA LEU A 168 -1.98 13.86 4.71
C LEU A 168 -2.19 12.45 4.19
N LEU A 169 -3.06 12.31 3.19
CA LEU A 169 -3.18 11.14 2.33
C LEU A 169 -2.70 11.51 0.92
N VAL A 170 -1.71 10.78 0.42
CA VAL A 170 -1.18 10.93 -0.94
C VAL A 170 -1.58 9.70 -1.74
N LEU A 171 -2.31 9.90 -2.83
CA LEU A 171 -2.65 8.85 -3.79
C LEU A 171 -1.71 8.96 -5.00
N LEU A 172 -0.74 8.04 -5.08
CA LEU A 172 0.16 7.94 -6.22
C LEU A 172 -0.55 7.16 -7.33
N THR A 173 -0.83 7.84 -8.42
CA THR A 173 -1.62 7.33 -9.54
C THR A 173 -0.95 7.67 -10.87
N ASP A 174 -1.26 6.91 -11.90
CA ASP A 174 -0.91 7.16 -13.30
C ASP A 174 -1.92 8.10 -14.02
N ARG A 175 -2.95 8.56 -13.30
CA ARG A 175 -3.96 9.49 -13.82
C ARG A 175 -3.55 10.93 -13.56
N ALA A 176 -3.86 11.81 -14.53
CA ALA A 176 -3.47 13.22 -14.48
C ALA A 176 -4.23 14.04 -13.41
N GLY A 177 -5.29 13.50 -12.82
CA GLY A 177 -6.09 14.19 -11.80
C GLY A 177 -7.45 13.55 -11.57
N LEU A 178 -8.29 14.26 -10.85
CA LEU A 178 -9.69 13.90 -10.67
C LEU A 178 -10.51 14.35 -11.88
N PHE A 179 -11.27 13.45 -12.46
CA PHE A 179 -12.12 13.69 -13.62
C PHE A 179 -13.59 13.68 -13.22
N THR A 180 -14.44 14.35 -13.97
CA THR A 180 -15.91 14.35 -13.79
C THR A 180 -16.56 13.06 -14.27
N ALA A 181 -15.86 12.31 -15.15
CA ALA A 181 -16.25 11.00 -15.67
C ALA A 181 -14.99 10.19 -15.98
N ASP A 182 -15.12 8.90 -16.30
CA ASP A 182 -13.98 8.06 -16.71
C ASP A 182 -13.42 8.53 -18.06
N PRO A 183 -12.18 9.05 -18.12
CA PRO A 183 -11.61 9.57 -19.37
C PRO A 183 -11.35 8.50 -20.43
N SER A 184 -11.50 7.22 -20.12
CA SER A 184 -11.42 6.12 -21.09
C SER A 184 -12.75 5.85 -21.79
N VAL A 185 -13.85 6.38 -21.26
CA VAL A 185 -15.22 6.16 -21.76
C VAL A 185 -15.83 7.46 -22.29
N ASP A 186 -15.48 8.58 -21.68
CA ASP A 186 -16.01 9.92 -22.00
C ASP A 186 -14.82 10.80 -22.44
N ALA A 187 -14.62 10.94 -23.76
CA ALA A 187 -13.53 11.70 -24.39
C ALA A 187 -14.00 13.10 -24.80
#